data_e09a21f0eab47f5359ce95d5aecd6b63
#
_entry.id   e09a21f0eab47f5359ce95d5aecd6b63
#
_cell.length_a   1.000
_cell.length_b   1.000
_cell.length_c   1.000
_cell.angle_alpha   90.00
_cell.angle_beta   90.00
_cell.angle_gamma   90.00
#
_symmetry.space_group_name_H-M   'P 1'
#
loop_
_entity.id
_entity.type
_entity.pdbx_description
1 polymer ?
#
loop_
_entity_poly.entity_id
_entity_poly.type
_entity_poly.pdbx_seq_one_letter_code
_entity_poly.pdbx_strand_id
1 'polypeptide(L)'
;MVKLNWPVKIKATILSLLFVWSIHPVTSFGQGDISVVRFDFFGDQVQFEFEKASRIEFDGPLTAESILSFYKQILNTNYQPIVNALTNYKEQHKTDDWLFYQLIRKTAQQISPKAENYKRYTLYKWFLLSKSGYDASLAIAGDQILFYVQSDENIYNIPYRMRDGKQYVCLNYHDYGDIDFAKTKFSEIAIRTPEGKKAFSYKVTQLPGFSPGDYVEKDLSFNYYQVDYHFKIKLNPQVKTIFANYPVVDYESYFNIPLSKETYSSLIPELKKNIKAMNTKNGVDYLMRFTRYAFLFETDSENFGKEKRLSPEQTLLYDHSDCEDRAALFFYLVKEIYDLPMVVLSYPKHITIAVKFDKPVGTPIVYNGNKYSVCEPTPQKVDLDLGQQLPELRHTAYEVVYAYTPKEK
;
A
#
# COMPACT_ATOMS: atom_id res chain seq x y z
N MET A 1 -84.85 -35.49 35.83
CA MET A 1 -85.95 -36.15 35.06
C MET A 1 -85.74 -35.82 33.60
N VAL A 2 -85.32 -36.76 32.85
CA VAL A 2 -86.11 -37.38 31.72
C VAL A 2 -86.11 -36.55 30.46
N LYS A 3 -85.48 -37.06 29.49
CA LYS A 3 -85.62 -37.70 28.17
C LYS A 3 -85.14 -36.79 27.02
N LEU A 4 -84.14 -37.23 26.30
CA LEU A 4 -84.12 -38.00 25.02
C LEU A 4 -85.04 -37.45 23.94
N ASN A 5 -84.47 -37.04 22.79
CA ASN A 5 -84.63 -37.76 21.53
C ASN A 5 -83.81 -37.18 20.35
N TRP A 6 -83.29 -38.05 19.58
CA TRP A 6 -82.58 -38.01 18.30
C TRP A 6 -83.55 -37.87 17.11
N PRO A 7 -83.08 -37.93 15.86
CA PRO A 7 -82.06 -37.23 15.08
C PRO A 7 -82.61 -36.59 13.78
N VAL A 8 -81.89 -35.72 13.17
CA VAL A 8 -82.15 -35.33 11.77
C VAL A 8 -80.90 -35.61 10.91
N LYS A 9 -81.08 -36.48 9.92
CA LYS A 9 -80.12 -36.83 8.89
C LYS A 9 -80.05 -35.68 7.88
N ILE A 10 -78.91 -35.05 7.73
CA ILE A 10 -78.59 -34.12 6.62
C ILE A 10 -77.72 -34.89 5.63
N LYS A 11 -78.23 -35.04 4.41
CA LYS A 11 -77.50 -35.61 3.27
C LYS A 11 -76.44 -34.55 2.83
N ALA A 12 -75.11 -34.88 2.95
CA ALA A 12 -74.04 -34.08 2.38
C ALA A 12 -73.93 -34.44 0.90
N THR A 13 -74.13 -33.44 0.05
CA THR A 13 -73.82 -33.52 -1.37
C THR A 13 -72.33 -33.09 -1.52
N ILE A 14 -71.49 -34.05 -1.88
CA ILE A 14 -70.06 -33.79 -2.15
C ILE A 14 -69.96 -33.15 -3.54
N LEU A 15 -69.64 -31.87 -3.57
CA LEU A 15 -69.28 -31.14 -4.80
C LEU A 15 -67.75 -31.27 -5.01
N SER A 16 -67.33 -32.15 -5.93
CA SER A 16 -65.93 -32.35 -6.28
C SER A 16 -65.49 -31.19 -7.11
N LEU A 17 -64.74 -30.24 -6.49
CA LEU A 17 -63.98 -29.21 -7.16
C LEU A 17 -62.69 -29.85 -7.64
N LEU A 18 -62.55 -30.09 -8.96
CA LEU A 18 -61.34 -30.42 -9.65
C LEU A 18 -60.47 -29.18 -9.69
N PHE A 19 -59.47 -29.08 -8.77
CA PHE A 19 -58.37 -28.11 -8.85
C PHE A 19 -57.41 -28.60 -9.93
N VAL A 20 -57.50 -28.00 -11.12
CA VAL A 20 -56.46 -28.15 -12.16
C VAL A 20 -55.23 -27.38 -11.69
N TRP A 21 -54.25 -28.07 -11.11
CA TRP A 21 -52.93 -27.55 -10.90
C TRP A 21 -52.24 -27.37 -12.27
N SER A 22 -52.22 -26.14 -12.76
CA SER A 22 -51.35 -25.79 -13.84
C SER A 22 -49.89 -25.84 -13.33
N ILE A 23 -49.21 -26.94 -13.60
CA ILE A 23 -47.78 -27.08 -13.41
C ILE A 23 -47.12 -26.13 -14.44
N HIS A 24 -46.82 -24.91 -14.01
CA HIS A 24 -45.87 -24.08 -14.76
C HIS A 24 -44.50 -24.73 -14.54
N PRO A 25 -43.74 -25.02 -15.62
CA PRO A 25 -42.39 -25.46 -15.44
C PRO A 25 -41.63 -24.28 -14.80
N VAL A 26 -41.29 -24.40 -13.51
CA VAL A 26 -40.27 -23.60 -12.89
C VAL A 26 -38.98 -23.98 -13.66
N THR A 27 -38.58 -23.14 -14.59
CA THR A 27 -37.24 -23.22 -15.15
C THR A 27 -36.30 -23.07 -13.96
N SER A 28 -35.81 -24.20 -13.47
CA SER A 28 -34.66 -24.27 -12.58
C SER A 28 -33.52 -23.59 -13.37
N PHE A 29 -33.23 -22.35 -13.05
CA PHE A 29 -31.93 -21.79 -13.34
C PHE A 29 -30.97 -22.72 -12.63
N GLY A 30 -30.14 -23.44 -13.40
CA GLY A 30 -29.14 -24.32 -12.85
C GLY A 30 -28.33 -23.51 -11.83
N GLN A 31 -28.23 -24.03 -10.61
CA GLN A 31 -27.29 -23.50 -9.62
C GLN A 31 -25.92 -23.47 -10.31
N GLY A 32 -25.47 -22.30 -10.70
CA GLY A 32 -24.12 -22.11 -11.25
C GLY A 32 -23.13 -22.74 -10.28
N ASP A 33 -22.10 -23.36 -10.82
CA ASP A 33 -21.06 -24.05 -10.07
C ASP A 33 -20.38 -23.03 -9.15
N ILE A 34 -20.92 -22.83 -7.94
CA ILE A 34 -20.44 -21.85 -6.94
C ILE A 34 -19.37 -22.53 -6.12
N SER A 35 -18.20 -21.92 -6.07
CA SER A 35 -17.09 -22.32 -5.21
C SER A 35 -16.76 -21.22 -4.20
N VAL A 36 -16.16 -21.60 -3.07
CA VAL A 36 -15.61 -20.64 -2.12
C VAL A 36 -14.11 -20.52 -2.36
N VAL A 37 -13.68 -19.36 -2.84
CA VAL A 37 -12.26 -19.03 -2.97
C VAL A 37 -11.75 -18.56 -1.61
N ARG A 38 -10.63 -19.14 -1.17
CA ARG A 38 -9.94 -18.76 0.08
C ARG A 38 -8.47 -18.59 -0.18
N PHE A 39 -7.88 -17.54 0.41
CA PHE A 39 -6.44 -17.32 0.35
C PHE A 39 -5.97 -16.49 1.56
N ASP A 40 -4.71 -16.66 1.89
CA ASP A 40 -4.03 -15.83 2.86
C ASP A 40 -3.67 -14.47 2.27
N PHE A 41 -3.86 -13.39 3.03
CA PHE A 41 -3.41 -12.04 2.71
C PHE A 41 -2.63 -11.48 3.89
N PHE A 42 -1.32 -11.72 3.91
CA PHE A 42 -0.40 -11.27 4.96
C PHE A 42 -0.80 -11.71 6.38
N GLY A 43 -1.29 -12.94 6.53
CA GLY A 43 -1.73 -13.51 7.80
C GLY A 43 -3.24 -13.51 8.02
N ASP A 44 -3.99 -12.73 7.26
CA ASP A 44 -5.45 -12.71 7.30
C ASP A 44 -6.05 -13.63 6.26
N GLN A 45 -7.11 -14.37 6.62
CA GLN A 45 -7.86 -15.20 5.68
C GLN A 45 -8.93 -14.37 4.96
N VAL A 46 -8.80 -14.28 3.63
CA VAL A 46 -9.80 -13.65 2.77
C VAL A 46 -10.60 -14.75 2.05
N GLN A 47 -11.92 -14.61 2.03
CA GLN A 47 -12.78 -15.54 1.32
C GLN A 47 -13.96 -14.84 0.64
N PHE A 48 -14.40 -15.40 -0.49
CA PHE A 48 -15.58 -14.96 -1.21
C PHE A 48 -16.21 -16.12 -2.00
N GLU A 49 -17.51 -16.01 -2.25
CA GLU A 49 -18.18 -16.89 -3.19
C GLU A 49 -17.84 -16.50 -4.62
N PHE A 50 -17.55 -17.49 -5.44
CA PHE A 50 -17.17 -17.32 -6.84
C PHE A 50 -17.98 -18.27 -7.72
N GLU A 51 -18.79 -17.72 -8.59
CA GLU A 51 -19.43 -18.47 -9.65
C GLU A 51 -18.46 -18.69 -10.81
N LYS A 52 -18.34 -19.91 -11.30
CA LYS A 52 -17.51 -20.25 -12.45
C LYS A 52 -17.82 -19.37 -13.69
N ALA A 53 -19.09 -19.03 -13.88
CA ALA A 53 -19.55 -18.11 -14.93
C ALA A 53 -18.96 -16.70 -14.81
N SER A 54 -18.47 -16.29 -13.63
CA SER A 54 -17.79 -15.01 -13.41
C SER A 54 -16.33 -14.99 -13.90
N ARG A 55 -15.79 -16.15 -14.33
CA ARG A 55 -14.50 -16.22 -15.01
C ARG A 55 -14.71 -16.00 -16.51
N ILE A 56 -14.68 -14.76 -16.93
CA ILE A 56 -14.83 -14.37 -18.33
C ILE A 56 -13.51 -14.63 -19.06
N GLU A 57 -13.56 -15.36 -20.17
CA GLU A 57 -12.39 -15.61 -21.01
C GLU A 57 -12.01 -14.35 -21.82
N PHE A 58 -10.71 -14.19 -22.07
CA PHE A 58 -10.16 -13.08 -22.84
C PHE A 58 -8.95 -13.54 -23.65
N ASP A 59 -9.20 -14.32 -24.69
CA ASP A 59 -8.16 -14.94 -25.52
C ASP A 59 -8.03 -14.31 -26.93
N GLY A 60 -8.91 -13.35 -27.22
CA GLY A 60 -8.95 -12.64 -28.49
C GLY A 60 -7.96 -11.47 -28.60
N PRO A 61 -8.00 -10.73 -29.72
CA PRO A 61 -7.17 -9.56 -29.91
C PRO A 61 -7.48 -8.46 -28.88
N LEU A 62 -6.44 -7.72 -28.48
CA LEU A 62 -6.59 -6.61 -27.54
C LEU A 62 -7.11 -5.37 -28.28
N THR A 63 -8.43 -5.16 -28.27
CA THR A 63 -9.11 -4.01 -28.86
C THR A 63 -10.08 -3.36 -27.88
N ALA A 64 -10.52 -2.15 -28.17
CA ALA A 64 -11.55 -1.47 -27.37
C ALA A 64 -12.86 -2.28 -27.33
N GLU A 65 -13.25 -2.89 -28.45
CA GLU A 65 -14.46 -3.72 -28.56
C GLU A 65 -14.37 -4.98 -27.71
N SER A 66 -13.20 -5.67 -27.73
CA SER A 66 -13.02 -6.89 -26.91
C SER A 66 -13.04 -6.57 -25.40
N ILE A 67 -12.43 -5.46 -24.98
CA ILE A 67 -12.49 -4.99 -23.59
C ILE A 67 -13.92 -4.58 -23.19
N LEU A 68 -14.64 -3.88 -24.06
CA LEU A 68 -16.05 -3.55 -23.82
C LEU A 68 -16.92 -4.80 -23.73
N SER A 69 -16.65 -5.80 -24.58
CA SER A 69 -17.34 -7.11 -24.51
C SER A 69 -17.08 -7.81 -23.18
N PHE A 70 -15.81 -7.90 -22.74
CA PHE A 70 -15.45 -8.42 -21.42
C PHE A 70 -16.20 -7.70 -20.30
N TYR A 71 -16.20 -6.35 -20.32
CA TYR A 71 -16.90 -5.55 -19.32
C TYR A 71 -18.41 -5.82 -19.28
N LYS A 72 -19.06 -5.92 -20.45
CA LYS A 72 -20.50 -6.27 -20.53
C LYS A 72 -20.79 -7.68 -19.99
N GLN A 73 -19.92 -8.64 -20.31
CA GLN A 73 -20.09 -10.02 -19.84
C GLN A 73 -19.97 -10.12 -18.32
N ILE A 74 -18.92 -9.52 -17.72
CA ILE A 74 -18.71 -9.59 -16.26
C ILE A 74 -19.84 -8.87 -15.50
N LEU A 75 -20.41 -7.79 -16.03
CA LEU A 75 -21.57 -7.11 -15.45
C LEU A 75 -22.81 -8.00 -15.34
N ASN A 76 -22.95 -9.01 -16.21
CA ASN A 76 -24.06 -9.97 -16.20
C ASN A 76 -23.80 -11.18 -15.30
N THR A 77 -22.68 -11.20 -14.57
CA THR A 77 -22.36 -12.28 -13.62
C THR A 77 -22.62 -11.85 -12.19
N ASN A 78 -22.58 -12.81 -11.26
CA ASN A 78 -22.66 -12.53 -9.83
C ASN A 78 -21.29 -12.15 -9.25
N TYR A 79 -20.74 -10.99 -9.64
CA TYR A 79 -19.47 -10.49 -9.15
C TYR A 79 -19.55 -9.80 -7.78
N GLN A 80 -20.76 -9.47 -7.31
CA GLN A 80 -20.97 -8.67 -6.10
C GLN A 80 -20.37 -9.29 -4.83
N PRO A 81 -20.43 -10.61 -4.60
CA PRO A 81 -19.78 -11.24 -3.45
C PRO A 81 -18.27 -10.94 -3.37
N ILE A 82 -17.58 -10.89 -4.52
CA ILE A 82 -16.15 -10.57 -4.59
C ILE A 82 -15.91 -9.12 -4.14
N VAL A 83 -16.66 -8.17 -4.72
CA VAL A 83 -16.54 -6.74 -4.39
C VAL A 83 -16.85 -6.49 -2.93
N ASN A 84 -17.92 -7.12 -2.39
CA ASN A 84 -18.32 -7.01 -1.00
C ASN A 84 -17.21 -7.54 -0.06
N ALA A 85 -16.62 -8.69 -0.37
CA ALA A 85 -15.52 -9.24 0.44
C ALA A 85 -14.31 -8.28 0.49
N LEU A 86 -13.95 -7.68 -0.65
CA LEU A 86 -12.87 -6.71 -0.75
C LEU A 86 -13.17 -5.44 0.06
N THR A 87 -14.34 -4.84 -0.12
CA THR A 87 -14.71 -3.59 0.56
C THR A 87 -14.90 -3.79 2.05
N ASN A 88 -15.52 -4.89 2.47
CA ASN A 88 -15.64 -5.25 3.88
C ASN A 88 -14.26 -5.45 4.54
N TYR A 89 -13.34 -6.14 3.86
CA TYR A 89 -11.96 -6.27 4.36
C TYR A 89 -11.32 -4.89 4.55
N LYS A 90 -11.43 -4.02 3.53
CA LYS A 90 -10.89 -2.66 3.60
C LYS A 90 -11.43 -1.86 4.80
N GLU A 91 -12.73 -1.93 5.03
CA GLU A 91 -13.41 -1.22 6.13
C GLU A 91 -13.02 -1.78 7.51
N GLN A 92 -13.06 -3.11 7.66
CA GLN A 92 -12.75 -3.79 8.91
C GLN A 92 -11.29 -3.56 9.36
N HIS A 93 -10.35 -3.63 8.41
CA HIS A 93 -8.93 -3.47 8.68
C HIS A 93 -8.44 -2.02 8.50
N LYS A 94 -9.33 -1.09 8.12
CA LYS A 94 -8.99 0.32 7.80
C LYS A 94 -7.84 0.44 6.80
N THR A 95 -7.78 -0.50 5.87
CA THR A 95 -6.69 -0.66 4.91
C THR A 95 -6.57 0.58 4.02
N ASP A 96 -5.37 1.14 3.91
CA ASP A 96 -5.09 2.20 2.94
C ASP A 96 -5.20 1.71 1.48
N ASP A 97 -5.17 2.65 0.53
CA ASP A 97 -5.47 2.31 -0.85
C ASP A 97 -4.35 1.48 -1.50
N TRP A 98 -3.07 1.66 -1.09
CA TRP A 98 -1.97 0.86 -1.61
C TRP A 98 -2.08 -0.61 -1.19
N LEU A 99 -2.33 -0.88 0.09
CA LEU A 99 -2.54 -2.24 0.59
C LEU A 99 -3.82 -2.85 0.03
N PHE A 100 -4.88 -2.05 -0.12
CA PHE A 100 -6.10 -2.50 -0.78
C PHE A 100 -5.85 -2.91 -2.24
N TYR A 101 -5.01 -2.19 -2.96
CA TYR A 101 -4.60 -2.60 -4.31
C TYR A 101 -3.81 -3.91 -4.30
N GLN A 102 -2.95 -4.18 -3.30
CA GLN A 102 -2.31 -5.49 -3.14
C GLN A 102 -3.34 -6.61 -2.94
N LEU A 103 -4.39 -6.35 -2.15
CA LEU A 103 -5.51 -7.29 -1.97
C LEU A 103 -6.23 -7.55 -3.30
N ILE A 104 -6.54 -6.52 -4.07
CA ILE A 104 -7.14 -6.63 -5.41
C ILE A 104 -6.24 -7.46 -6.34
N ARG A 105 -4.93 -7.21 -6.34
CA ARG A 105 -3.97 -8.00 -7.13
C ARG A 105 -4.02 -9.48 -6.77
N LYS A 106 -4.05 -9.79 -5.46
CA LYS A 106 -4.09 -11.17 -4.97
C LYS A 106 -5.43 -11.83 -5.29
N THR A 107 -6.54 -11.13 -5.18
CA THR A 107 -7.87 -11.59 -5.58
C THR A 107 -7.95 -11.87 -7.08
N ALA A 108 -7.48 -10.96 -7.91
CA ALA A 108 -7.42 -11.15 -9.36
C ALA A 108 -6.55 -12.37 -9.75
N GLN A 109 -5.46 -12.62 -9.01
CA GLN A 109 -4.61 -13.80 -9.18
C GLN A 109 -5.36 -15.11 -8.91
N GLN A 110 -6.30 -15.14 -7.95
CA GLN A 110 -7.13 -16.32 -7.67
C GLN A 110 -8.16 -16.57 -8.78
N ILE A 111 -8.68 -15.53 -9.41
CA ILE A 111 -9.69 -15.64 -10.47
C ILE A 111 -9.03 -15.94 -11.82
N SER A 112 -7.95 -15.27 -12.13
CA SER A 112 -7.22 -15.32 -13.40
C SER A 112 -5.71 -15.20 -13.14
N PRO A 113 -4.99 -16.33 -13.02
CA PRO A 113 -3.56 -16.31 -12.76
C PRO A 113 -2.80 -15.47 -13.79
N LYS A 114 -1.92 -14.59 -13.32
CA LYS A 114 -1.12 -13.67 -14.16
C LYS A 114 -0.32 -14.44 -15.24
N ALA A 115 0.25 -15.59 -14.87
CA ALA A 115 1.05 -16.41 -15.75
C ALA A 115 0.24 -17.07 -16.88
N GLU A 116 -1.06 -17.32 -16.68
CA GLU A 116 -1.94 -17.91 -17.70
C GLU A 116 -2.38 -16.86 -18.72
N ASN A 117 -2.84 -15.69 -18.24
CA ASN A 117 -3.34 -14.62 -19.12
C ASN A 117 -3.20 -13.26 -18.43
N TYR A 118 -2.12 -12.54 -18.75
CA TYR A 118 -1.84 -11.23 -18.18
C TYR A 118 -2.91 -10.18 -18.50
N LYS A 119 -3.47 -10.20 -19.71
CA LYS A 119 -4.50 -9.24 -20.14
C LYS A 119 -5.76 -9.42 -19.32
N ARG A 120 -6.23 -10.67 -19.19
CA ARG A 120 -7.40 -11.03 -18.36
C ARG A 120 -7.18 -10.70 -16.89
N TYR A 121 -6.00 -11.04 -16.33
CA TYR A 121 -5.62 -10.65 -14.98
C TYR A 121 -5.70 -9.13 -14.75
N THR A 122 -5.22 -8.33 -15.71
CA THR A 122 -5.26 -6.87 -15.63
C THR A 122 -6.68 -6.32 -15.75
N LEU A 123 -7.53 -6.93 -16.58
CA LEU A 123 -8.96 -6.58 -16.68
C LEU A 123 -9.70 -6.84 -15.36
N TYR A 124 -9.41 -7.94 -14.65
CA TYR A 124 -9.97 -8.18 -13.32
C TYR A 124 -9.48 -7.15 -12.30
N LYS A 125 -8.20 -6.82 -12.26
CA LYS A 125 -7.69 -5.77 -11.38
C LYS A 125 -8.42 -4.43 -11.60
N TRP A 126 -8.51 -4.02 -12.85
CA TRP A 126 -9.22 -2.80 -13.22
C TRP A 126 -10.70 -2.84 -12.82
N PHE A 127 -11.39 -3.92 -13.15
CA PHE A 127 -12.81 -4.10 -12.83
C PHE A 127 -13.07 -4.03 -11.33
N LEU A 128 -12.33 -4.81 -10.54
CA LEU A 128 -12.48 -4.85 -9.08
C LEU A 128 -12.15 -3.51 -8.42
N LEU A 129 -11.07 -2.83 -8.85
CA LEU A 129 -10.73 -1.52 -8.33
C LEU A 129 -11.82 -0.48 -8.66
N SER A 130 -12.30 -0.47 -9.91
CA SER A 130 -13.37 0.43 -10.34
C SER A 130 -14.68 0.18 -9.58
N LYS A 131 -15.07 -1.09 -9.41
CA LYS A 131 -16.28 -1.48 -8.64
C LYS A 131 -16.15 -1.20 -7.14
N SER A 132 -14.93 -1.10 -6.63
CA SER A 132 -14.65 -0.65 -5.26
C SER A 132 -14.63 0.88 -5.11
N GLY A 133 -15.02 1.62 -6.15
CA GLY A 133 -15.25 3.05 -6.10
C GLY A 133 -14.12 3.93 -6.64
N TYR A 134 -13.00 3.38 -7.13
CA TYR A 134 -11.87 4.17 -7.63
C TYR A 134 -12.03 4.58 -9.09
N ASP A 135 -11.65 5.82 -9.41
CA ASP A 135 -11.61 6.31 -10.79
C ASP A 135 -10.41 5.70 -11.51
N ALA A 136 -10.67 4.61 -12.22
CA ALA A 136 -9.68 3.82 -12.91
C ALA A 136 -10.00 3.69 -14.40
N SER A 137 -8.98 3.66 -15.23
CA SER A 137 -9.12 3.61 -16.70
C SER A 137 -8.10 2.67 -17.33
N LEU A 138 -8.38 2.29 -18.57
CA LEU A 138 -7.51 1.45 -19.37
C LEU A 138 -7.04 2.18 -20.62
N ALA A 139 -5.87 1.81 -21.13
CA ALA A 139 -5.40 2.16 -22.45
C ALA A 139 -4.71 0.97 -23.11
N ILE A 140 -4.65 0.99 -24.42
CA ILE A 140 -3.95 0.00 -25.23
C ILE A 140 -2.73 0.67 -25.89
N ALA A 141 -1.58 -0.01 -25.82
CA ALA A 141 -0.35 0.36 -26.51
C ALA A 141 0.16 -0.86 -27.28
N GLY A 142 -0.16 -0.94 -28.59
CA GLY A 142 0.08 -2.18 -29.34
C GLY A 142 -0.64 -3.38 -28.74
N ASP A 143 0.10 -4.39 -28.28
CA ASP A 143 -0.46 -5.59 -27.62
C ASP A 143 -0.40 -5.51 -26.07
N GLN A 144 -0.16 -4.33 -25.53
CA GLN A 144 -0.04 -4.09 -24.10
C GLN A 144 -1.27 -3.37 -23.56
N ILE A 145 -1.81 -3.87 -22.43
CA ILE A 145 -2.92 -3.24 -21.70
C ILE A 145 -2.37 -2.44 -20.52
N LEU A 146 -2.58 -1.13 -20.52
CA LEU A 146 -2.15 -0.24 -19.47
C LEU A 146 -3.31 0.10 -18.55
N PHE A 147 -3.06 -0.02 -17.26
CA PHE A 147 -4.03 0.20 -16.19
C PHE A 147 -3.67 1.45 -15.40
N TYR A 148 -4.55 2.43 -15.43
CA TYR A 148 -4.38 3.72 -14.77
C TYR A 148 -5.38 3.93 -13.65
N VAL A 149 -4.96 4.66 -12.63
CA VAL A 149 -5.84 5.14 -11.55
C VAL A 149 -5.65 6.63 -11.34
N GLN A 150 -6.74 7.36 -11.08
CA GLN A 150 -6.68 8.77 -10.76
C GLN A 150 -6.06 8.96 -9.37
N SER A 151 -5.10 9.89 -9.26
CA SER A 151 -4.49 10.30 -7.99
C SER A 151 -4.30 11.80 -7.96
N ASP A 152 -4.56 12.41 -6.79
CA ASP A 152 -4.32 13.84 -6.54
C ASP A 152 -2.92 14.10 -5.94
N GLU A 153 -2.14 13.03 -5.72
CA GLU A 153 -0.82 13.10 -5.11
C GLU A 153 0.28 13.25 -6.16
N ASN A 154 1.39 13.87 -5.78
CA ASN A 154 2.57 13.94 -6.62
C ASN A 154 3.31 12.58 -6.61
N ILE A 155 3.24 11.87 -7.72
CA ILE A 155 3.88 10.56 -7.90
C ILE A 155 5.00 10.71 -8.93
N TYR A 156 6.19 10.24 -8.57
CA TYR A 156 7.37 10.33 -9.40
C TYR A 156 7.80 8.96 -9.93
N ASN A 157 8.61 8.94 -10.99
CA ASN A 157 9.16 7.72 -11.60
C ASN A 157 8.13 6.71 -12.11
N ILE A 158 6.87 7.15 -12.29
CA ILE A 158 5.82 6.36 -12.92
C ILE A 158 5.17 7.18 -14.04
N PRO A 159 4.94 6.60 -15.21
CA PRO A 159 4.21 7.28 -16.28
C PRO A 159 2.79 7.64 -15.84
N TYR A 160 2.38 8.85 -16.16
CA TYR A 160 1.02 9.33 -15.91
C TYR A 160 0.46 10.04 -17.15
N ARG A 161 -0.84 10.24 -17.14
CA ARG A 161 -1.56 11.01 -18.15
C ARG A 161 -2.49 12.01 -17.49
N MET A 162 -2.67 13.15 -18.14
CA MET A 162 -3.69 14.14 -17.76
C MET A 162 -4.97 13.91 -18.57
N ARG A 163 -6.11 13.84 -17.89
CA ARG A 163 -7.43 13.77 -18.50
C ARG A 163 -8.41 14.61 -17.68
N ASP A 164 -9.11 15.52 -18.32
CA ASP A 164 -10.09 16.41 -17.69
C ASP A 164 -9.50 17.15 -16.45
N GLY A 165 -8.23 17.56 -16.53
CA GLY A 165 -7.50 18.22 -15.44
C GLY A 165 -7.05 17.31 -14.29
N LYS A 166 -7.28 16.00 -14.37
CA LYS A 166 -6.90 15.00 -13.37
C LYS A 166 -5.71 14.17 -13.84
N GLN A 167 -4.83 13.83 -12.89
CA GLN A 167 -3.70 12.93 -13.12
C GLN A 167 -4.16 11.47 -13.01
N TYR A 168 -3.76 10.63 -14.00
CA TYR A 168 -3.96 9.18 -14.00
C TYR A 168 -2.61 8.49 -14.05
N VAL A 169 -2.25 7.78 -12.99
CA VAL A 169 -0.94 7.11 -12.80
C VAL A 169 -1.02 5.67 -13.28
N CYS A 170 -0.02 5.19 -14.03
CA CYS A 170 0.02 3.83 -14.57
C CYS A 170 0.42 2.81 -13.51
N LEU A 171 -0.52 2.02 -12.99
CA LEU A 171 -0.30 1.04 -11.93
C LEU A 171 0.51 -0.19 -12.35
N ASN A 172 0.53 -0.51 -13.64
CA ASN A 172 1.16 -1.73 -14.14
C ASN A 172 2.31 -1.49 -15.12
N TYR A 173 2.89 -0.27 -15.15
CA TYR A 173 4.00 0.05 -16.05
C TYR A 173 5.21 -0.88 -15.87
N HIS A 174 5.47 -1.32 -14.63
CA HIS A 174 6.57 -2.19 -14.26
C HIS A 174 6.44 -3.64 -14.78
N ASP A 175 5.26 -4.02 -15.24
CA ASP A 175 5.02 -5.35 -15.82
C ASP A 175 5.46 -5.44 -17.30
N TYR A 176 5.71 -4.31 -17.92
CA TYR A 176 6.21 -4.20 -19.28
C TYR A 176 7.61 -3.59 -19.23
N GLY A 177 8.60 -4.25 -19.78
CA GLY A 177 9.97 -3.74 -19.84
C GLY A 177 10.06 -2.29 -20.37
N ASP A 178 10.63 -2.07 -21.49
CA ASP A 178 10.84 -0.72 -22.01
C ASP A 178 9.67 -0.24 -22.90
N ILE A 179 8.66 0.40 -22.30
CA ILE A 179 7.70 1.21 -23.07
C ILE A 179 8.26 2.63 -23.18
N ASP A 180 8.56 3.07 -24.40
CA ASP A 180 8.82 4.49 -24.66
C ASP A 180 7.50 5.27 -24.65
N PHE A 181 7.10 5.72 -23.46
CA PHE A 181 5.85 6.47 -23.27
C PHE A 181 5.78 7.78 -24.07
N ALA A 182 6.91 8.33 -24.51
CA ALA A 182 6.96 9.54 -25.33
C ALA A 182 6.64 9.26 -26.81
N LYS A 183 7.00 8.08 -27.29
CA LYS A 183 6.84 7.70 -28.73
C LYS A 183 5.68 6.75 -28.98
N THR A 184 5.23 6.01 -27.96
CA THR A 184 4.18 5.01 -28.11
C THR A 184 2.82 5.68 -28.27
N LYS A 185 2.06 5.26 -29.28
CA LYS A 185 0.66 5.67 -29.44
C LYS A 185 -0.22 4.88 -28.50
N PHE A 186 -1.01 5.59 -27.70
CA PHE A 186 -1.98 5.03 -26.78
C PHE A 186 -3.39 5.24 -27.27
N SER A 187 -4.20 4.18 -27.22
CA SER A 187 -5.64 4.25 -27.45
C SER A 187 -6.36 4.14 -26.11
N GLU A 188 -7.05 5.18 -25.69
CA GLU A 188 -7.86 5.14 -24.46
C GLU A 188 -9.11 4.29 -24.66
N ILE A 189 -9.47 3.55 -23.61
CA ILE A 189 -10.70 2.78 -23.57
C ILE A 189 -11.78 3.62 -22.89
N ALA A 190 -12.80 3.99 -23.67
CA ALA A 190 -13.89 4.86 -23.20
C ALA A 190 -14.93 4.10 -22.36
N ILE A 191 -14.49 3.37 -21.33
CA ILE A 191 -15.39 2.74 -20.37
C ILE A 191 -15.30 3.54 -19.07
N ARG A 192 -16.44 4.07 -18.62
CA ARG A 192 -16.59 4.70 -17.30
C ARG A 192 -17.49 3.84 -16.43
N THR A 193 -17.02 3.50 -15.24
CA THR A 193 -17.82 2.80 -14.24
C THR A 193 -18.55 3.85 -13.40
N PRO A 194 -19.86 3.73 -13.17
CA PRO A 194 -20.61 4.71 -12.37
C PRO A 194 -20.08 4.86 -10.93
N GLU A 195 -19.52 3.80 -10.37
CA GLU A 195 -18.93 3.73 -9.02
C GLU A 195 -17.56 4.44 -8.97
N GLY A 196 -16.81 4.45 -10.05
CA GLY A 196 -15.42 4.92 -10.12
C GLY A 196 -15.29 6.43 -10.03
N LYS A 197 -15.27 7.01 -8.82
CA LYS A 197 -15.23 8.45 -8.56
C LYS A 197 -14.12 8.87 -7.61
N LYS A 198 -13.57 7.92 -6.83
CA LYS A 198 -12.60 8.18 -5.78
C LYS A 198 -11.19 8.24 -6.36
N ALA A 199 -10.41 9.27 -5.96
CA ALA A 199 -8.98 9.30 -6.17
C ALA A 199 -8.29 8.20 -5.35
N PHE A 200 -7.20 7.67 -5.87
CA PHE A 200 -6.35 6.69 -5.21
C PHE A 200 -5.23 7.40 -4.45
N SER A 201 -5.05 7.05 -3.19
CA SER A 201 -3.96 7.55 -2.36
C SER A 201 -2.84 6.52 -2.26
N TYR A 202 -1.61 6.98 -2.43
CA TYR A 202 -0.41 6.16 -2.21
C TYR A 202 0.10 6.24 -0.76
N LYS A 203 -0.54 7.01 0.12
CA LYS A 203 -0.15 7.09 1.54
C LYS A 203 -0.35 5.75 2.22
N VAL A 204 0.73 5.19 2.76
CA VAL A 204 0.70 3.98 3.59
C VAL A 204 0.69 4.40 5.05
N THR A 205 -0.42 4.16 5.73
CA THR A 205 -0.67 4.61 7.11
C THR A 205 -0.57 3.48 8.12
N GLN A 206 -0.56 2.24 7.64
CA GLN A 206 -0.39 1.03 8.43
C GLN A 206 0.18 -0.10 7.58
N LEU A 207 0.83 -1.06 8.22
CA LEU A 207 1.22 -2.33 7.60
C LEU A 207 0.24 -3.44 8.02
N PRO A 208 0.15 -4.55 7.26
CA PRO A 208 -0.71 -5.67 7.64
C PRO A 208 -0.39 -6.25 9.02
N GLY A 209 -1.38 -6.88 9.63
CA GLY A 209 -1.22 -7.64 10.86
C GLY A 209 -0.56 -9.01 10.60
N PHE A 210 0.68 -9.00 10.09
CA PHE A 210 1.39 -10.22 9.76
C PHE A 210 1.34 -11.28 10.86
N SER A 211 1.30 -12.56 10.48
CA SER A 211 1.38 -13.66 11.44
C SER A 211 2.71 -13.63 12.21
N PRO A 212 2.71 -13.87 13.54
CA PRO A 212 3.94 -13.83 14.33
C PRO A 212 5.04 -14.77 13.82
N GLY A 213 4.66 -15.90 13.18
CA GLY A 213 5.60 -16.87 12.59
C GLY A 213 6.28 -16.41 11.29
N ASP A 214 5.80 -15.32 10.67
CA ASP A 214 6.36 -14.78 9.43
C ASP A 214 7.51 -13.80 9.66
N TYR A 215 7.79 -13.46 10.94
CA TYR A 215 8.89 -12.59 11.29
C TYR A 215 10.19 -13.36 11.44
N VAL A 216 11.26 -12.76 10.96
CA VAL A 216 12.64 -13.23 11.17
C VAL A 216 13.34 -12.33 12.18
N GLU A 217 14.24 -12.90 12.97
CA GLU A 217 15.10 -12.13 13.86
C GLU A 217 16.33 -11.64 13.09
N LYS A 218 16.71 -10.38 13.30
CA LYS A 218 17.95 -9.77 12.80
C LYS A 218 18.70 -9.15 13.97
N ASP A 219 19.99 -9.47 14.06
CA ASP A 219 20.90 -8.84 15.00
C ASP A 219 21.48 -7.58 14.36
N LEU A 220 21.31 -6.44 15.04
CA LEU A 220 21.93 -5.18 14.70
C LEU A 220 22.89 -4.74 15.81
N SER A 221 23.99 -4.12 15.46
CA SER A 221 24.94 -3.57 16.43
C SER A 221 25.53 -2.27 15.92
N PHE A 222 25.85 -1.39 16.85
CA PHE A 222 26.63 -0.17 16.57
C PHE A 222 27.39 0.29 17.82
N ASN A 223 28.44 1.06 17.60
CA ASN A 223 29.20 1.67 18.67
C ASN A 223 28.74 3.11 18.90
N TYR A 224 28.50 3.44 20.18
CA TYR A 224 28.19 4.80 20.62
C TYR A 224 29.17 5.22 21.70
N TYR A 225 30.13 6.08 21.37
CA TYR A 225 31.17 6.57 22.27
C TYR A 225 31.85 5.46 23.10
N GLN A 226 32.41 4.46 22.43
CA GLN A 226 33.13 3.30 23.00
C GLN A 226 32.24 2.28 23.74
N VAL A 227 30.92 2.43 23.65
CA VAL A 227 29.97 1.43 24.16
C VAL A 227 29.31 0.72 22.97
N ASP A 228 29.41 -0.60 22.95
CA ASP A 228 28.75 -1.42 21.93
C ASP A 228 27.31 -1.72 22.34
N TYR A 229 26.39 -1.41 21.44
CA TYR A 229 24.96 -1.72 21.58
C TYR A 229 24.56 -2.81 20.63
N HIS A 230 23.77 -3.75 21.13
CA HIS A 230 23.26 -4.90 20.37
C HIS A 230 21.75 -4.93 20.47
N PHE A 231 21.11 -5.19 19.34
CA PHE A 231 19.65 -5.28 19.21
C PHE A 231 19.30 -6.59 18.54
N LYS A 232 18.29 -7.27 19.06
CA LYS A 232 17.63 -8.35 18.37
C LYS A 232 16.23 -7.89 18.01
N ILE A 233 16.02 -7.65 16.72
CA ILE A 233 14.77 -7.10 16.19
C ILE A 233 14.05 -8.11 15.33
N LYS A 234 12.72 -8.01 15.31
CA LYS A 234 11.88 -8.82 14.44
C LYS A 234 11.51 -8.03 13.21
N LEU A 235 11.68 -8.62 12.04
CA LEU A 235 11.42 -8.01 10.73
C LEU A 235 10.58 -8.95 9.87
N ASN A 236 9.63 -8.40 9.10
CA ASN A 236 8.83 -9.22 8.20
C ASN A 236 9.32 -9.12 6.74
N PRO A 237 9.84 -10.20 6.14
CA PRO A 237 10.31 -10.19 4.76
C PRO A 237 9.21 -9.83 3.73
N GLN A 238 7.93 -10.02 4.06
CA GLN A 238 6.81 -9.70 3.15
C GLN A 238 6.67 -8.20 2.88
N VAL A 239 7.27 -7.34 3.72
CA VAL A 239 7.38 -5.89 3.47
C VAL A 239 8.07 -5.61 2.12
N LYS A 240 9.04 -6.44 1.71
CA LYS A 240 9.65 -6.35 0.38
C LYS A 240 8.62 -6.51 -0.75
N THR A 241 7.67 -7.42 -0.57
CA THR A 241 6.59 -7.68 -1.55
C THR A 241 5.60 -6.53 -1.61
N ILE A 242 5.24 -5.95 -0.45
CA ILE A 242 4.31 -4.81 -0.38
C ILE A 242 4.87 -3.62 -1.16
N PHE A 243 6.16 -3.31 -1.00
CA PHE A 243 6.80 -2.15 -1.60
C PHE A 243 7.59 -2.46 -2.90
N ALA A 244 7.49 -3.68 -3.46
CA ALA A 244 8.24 -4.07 -4.67
C ALA A 244 8.01 -3.11 -5.84
N ASN A 245 6.78 -2.64 -6.03
CA ASN A 245 6.36 -1.74 -7.10
C ASN A 245 5.74 -0.43 -6.56
N TYR A 246 6.06 -0.09 -5.32
CA TYR A 246 5.65 1.17 -4.74
C TYR A 246 6.41 2.31 -5.43
N PRO A 247 5.72 3.38 -5.82
CA PRO A 247 6.35 4.47 -6.53
C PRO A 247 7.18 5.37 -5.61
N VAL A 248 7.94 6.26 -6.21
CA VAL A 248 8.48 7.40 -5.48
C VAL A 248 7.34 8.39 -5.23
N VAL A 249 6.99 8.57 -3.96
CA VAL A 249 5.96 9.49 -3.48
C VAL A 249 6.60 10.75 -2.90
N ASP A 250 5.80 11.76 -2.54
CA ASP A 250 6.31 12.91 -1.81
C ASP A 250 6.95 12.53 -0.46
N TYR A 251 7.79 13.41 0.06
CA TYR A 251 8.54 13.13 1.30
C TYR A 251 7.64 13.01 2.53
N GLU A 252 6.50 13.71 2.57
CA GLU A 252 5.53 13.55 3.66
C GLU A 252 5.00 12.11 3.70
N SER A 253 4.54 11.60 2.56
CA SER A 253 4.05 10.23 2.45
C SER A 253 5.13 9.21 2.75
N TYR A 254 6.34 9.40 2.22
CA TYR A 254 7.45 8.50 2.36
C TYR A 254 7.97 8.39 3.81
N PHE A 255 8.23 9.51 4.49
CA PHE A 255 8.81 9.54 5.83
C PHE A 255 7.83 9.14 6.94
N ASN A 256 6.54 9.06 6.63
CA ASN A 256 5.52 8.65 7.57
C ASN A 256 5.05 7.19 7.38
N ILE A 257 5.69 6.41 6.51
CA ILE A 257 5.42 4.96 6.41
C ILE A 257 5.77 4.29 7.75
N PRO A 258 4.82 3.59 8.40
CA PRO A 258 5.05 3.03 9.73
C PRO A 258 5.86 1.74 9.68
N LEU A 259 6.37 1.31 10.85
CA LEU A 259 6.85 -0.04 11.08
C LEU A 259 5.68 -0.99 11.31
N SER A 260 5.86 -2.27 10.99
CA SER A 260 4.93 -3.31 11.37
C SER A 260 4.94 -3.52 12.90
N LYS A 261 3.87 -4.11 13.43
CA LYS A 261 3.63 -4.22 14.88
C LYS A 261 4.78 -4.87 15.64
N GLU A 262 5.25 -6.02 15.18
CA GLU A 262 6.31 -6.77 15.87
C GLU A 262 7.69 -6.08 15.70
N THR A 263 7.95 -5.47 14.54
CA THR A 263 9.15 -4.66 14.32
C THR A 263 9.17 -3.47 15.28
N TYR A 264 8.07 -2.73 15.36
CA TYR A 264 7.93 -1.63 16.31
C TYR A 264 8.15 -2.09 17.75
N SER A 265 7.49 -3.20 18.17
CA SER A 265 7.53 -3.71 19.53
C SER A 265 8.90 -4.25 19.94
N SER A 266 9.71 -4.74 19.00
CA SER A 266 11.06 -5.24 19.28
C SER A 266 12.13 -4.14 19.23
N LEU A 267 11.93 -3.06 18.47
CA LEU A 267 12.93 -2.00 18.30
C LEU A 267 12.70 -0.80 19.22
N ILE A 268 11.51 -0.19 19.17
CA ILE A 268 11.27 1.11 19.82
C ILE A 268 11.42 1.08 21.34
N PRO A 269 10.91 0.05 22.08
CA PRO A 269 11.14 -0.04 23.53
C PRO A 269 12.62 -0.17 23.91
N GLU A 270 13.42 -0.93 23.15
CA GLU A 270 14.85 -1.08 23.42
C GLU A 270 15.62 0.22 23.16
N LEU A 271 15.32 0.94 22.08
CA LEU A 271 15.89 2.27 21.85
C LEU A 271 15.52 3.24 22.99
N LYS A 272 14.25 3.30 23.38
CA LYS A 272 13.78 4.13 24.52
C LYS A 272 14.49 3.79 25.83
N LYS A 273 14.69 2.53 26.10
CA LYS A 273 15.40 2.05 27.30
C LYS A 273 16.85 2.55 27.32
N ASN A 274 17.57 2.43 26.20
CA ASN A 274 18.97 2.82 26.08
C ASN A 274 19.18 4.33 26.24
N ILE A 275 18.25 5.14 25.76
CA ILE A 275 18.35 6.61 25.84
C ILE A 275 17.68 7.21 27.09
N LYS A 276 17.07 6.39 27.96
CA LYS A 276 16.26 6.85 29.11
C LYS A 276 16.99 7.83 30.03
N ALA A 277 18.28 7.61 30.24
CA ALA A 277 19.14 8.48 31.11
C ALA A 277 19.78 9.66 30.31
N MET A 278 19.58 9.75 29.05
CA MET A 278 20.17 10.79 28.19
C MET A 278 19.26 12.01 28.15
N ASN A 279 19.86 13.19 28.03
CA ASN A 279 19.08 14.37 27.64
C ASN A 279 18.66 14.26 26.16
N THR A 280 17.68 15.06 25.74
CA THR A 280 17.10 15.01 24.39
C THR A 280 18.15 15.08 23.28
N LYS A 281 19.16 15.94 23.39
CA LYS A 281 20.21 16.08 22.38
C LYS A 281 21.04 14.82 22.24
N ASN A 282 21.49 14.26 23.35
CA ASN A 282 22.30 13.05 23.36
C ASN A 282 21.47 11.84 22.88
N GLY A 283 20.17 11.79 23.22
CA GLY A 283 19.31 10.74 22.71
C GLY A 283 19.06 10.83 21.20
N VAL A 284 18.89 12.05 20.65
CA VAL A 284 18.80 12.25 19.21
C VAL A 284 20.13 11.91 18.52
N ASP A 285 21.27 12.28 19.11
CA ASP A 285 22.59 11.88 18.62
C ASP A 285 22.78 10.35 18.63
N TYR A 286 22.30 9.68 19.67
CA TYR A 286 22.29 8.21 19.74
C TYR A 286 21.48 7.59 18.59
N LEU A 287 20.26 8.11 18.29
CA LEU A 287 19.44 7.64 17.20
C LEU A 287 20.07 7.92 15.82
N MET A 288 20.73 9.08 15.68
CA MET A 288 21.47 9.43 14.48
C MET A 288 22.62 8.44 14.22
N ARG A 289 23.41 8.12 15.24
CA ARG A 289 24.53 7.17 15.14
C ARG A 289 24.05 5.73 14.98
N PHE A 290 22.95 5.31 15.61
CA PHE A 290 22.31 4.05 15.32
C PHE A 290 21.98 3.93 13.84
N THR A 291 21.31 4.91 13.25
CA THR A 291 20.95 4.90 11.83
C THR A 291 22.20 4.92 10.93
N ARG A 292 23.26 5.61 11.35
CA ARG A 292 24.51 5.75 10.61
C ARG A 292 25.33 4.46 10.58
N TYR A 293 25.39 3.71 11.66
CA TYR A 293 26.37 2.65 11.84
C TYR A 293 25.81 1.23 11.99
N ALA A 294 24.50 1.07 12.21
CA ALA A 294 23.90 -0.27 12.32
C ALA A 294 23.73 -0.98 10.97
N PHE A 295 23.99 -0.28 9.84
CA PHE A 295 23.81 -0.77 8.46
C PHE A 295 25.01 -0.42 7.60
N LEU A 296 25.23 -1.20 6.53
CA LEU A 296 26.22 -0.88 5.51
C LEU A 296 25.67 0.19 4.56
N PHE A 297 26.55 1.03 4.03
CA PHE A 297 26.18 2.03 3.03
C PHE A 297 26.44 1.49 1.63
N GLU A 298 25.44 1.63 0.75
CA GLU A 298 25.55 1.32 -0.67
C GLU A 298 24.50 2.17 -1.42
N THR A 299 24.84 2.63 -2.61
CA THR A 299 23.91 3.40 -3.43
C THR A 299 22.86 2.48 -4.05
N ASP A 300 21.68 3.00 -4.32
CA ASP A 300 20.59 2.25 -4.96
C ASP A 300 20.97 1.68 -6.32
N SER A 301 21.76 2.42 -7.10
CA SER A 301 22.28 1.95 -8.39
C SER A 301 23.15 0.72 -8.26
N GLU A 302 23.94 0.60 -7.19
CA GLU A 302 24.78 -0.56 -6.90
C GLU A 302 23.96 -1.73 -6.37
N ASN A 303 23.02 -1.45 -5.46
CA ASN A 303 22.21 -2.46 -4.77
C ASN A 303 21.04 -2.97 -5.61
N PHE A 304 20.29 -2.08 -6.29
CA PHE A 304 19.06 -2.40 -7.02
C PHE A 304 19.12 -2.15 -8.53
N GLY A 305 20.22 -1.60 -9.03
CA GLY A 305 20.36 -1.21 -10.44
C GLY A 305 19.48 -0.03 -10.88
N LYS A 306 18.76 0.60 -9.95
CA LYS A 306 17.88 1.76 -10.16
C LYS A 306 17.57 2.44 -8.85
N GLU A 307 17.17 3.71 -8.91
CA GLU A 307 16.66 4.47 -7.78
C GLU A 307 15.46 3.79 -7.12
N LYS A 308 15.49 3.63 -5.80
CA LYS A 308 14.44 2.98 -5.02
C LYS A 308 14.45 3.46 -3.58
N ARG A 309 13.41 4.12 -3.15
CA ARG A 309 13.25 4.53 -1.75
C ARG A 309 12.75 3.36 -0.90
N LEU A 310 13.49 3.06 0.16
CA LEU A 310 13.14 2.02 1.14
C LEU A 310 12.31 2.62 2.28
N SER A 311 11.19 2.00 2.63
CA SER A 311 10.47 2.36 3.85
C SER A 311 11.36 2.14 5.09
N PRO A 312 11.07 2.76 6.26
CA PRO A 312 11.86 2.56 7.48
C PRO A 312 12.08 1.08 7.85
N GLU A 313 11.06 0.21 7.66
CA GLU A 313 11.23 -1.21 7.92
C GLU A 313 12.07 -1.92 6.85
N GLN A 314 12.00 -1.49 5.59
CA GLN A 314 12.88 -2.03 4.56
C GLN A 314 14.35 -1.65 4.83
N THR A 315 14.62 -0.43 5.29
CA THR A 315 15.97 -0.01 5.71
C THR A 315 16.53 -0.91 6.81
N LEU A 316 15.69 -1.31 7.77
CA LEU A 316 16.07 -2.28 8.81
C LEU A 316 16.28 -3.70 8.25
N LEU A 317 15.51 -4.07 7.23
CA LEU A 317 15.49 -5.43 6.66
C LEU A 317 16.64 -5.69 5.66
N TYR A 318 17.01 -4.69 4.86
CA TYR A 318 18.14 -4.80 3.94
C TYR A 318 19.47 -4.62 4.69
N ASP A 319 20.55 -5.14 4.14
CA ASP A 319 21.88 -4.99 4.73
C ASP A 319 22.53 -3.66 4.34
N HIS A 320 22.11 -3.07 3.24
CA HIS A 320 22.60 -1.81 2.69
C HIS A 320 21.45 -0.81 2.55
N SER A 321 21.79 0.47 2.66
CA SER A 321 20.86 1.59 2.49
C SER A 321 21.62 2.85 2.08
N ASP A 322 20.97 3.76 1.40
CA ASP A 322 21.53 5.04 0.97
C ASP A 322 21.12 6.21 1.89
N CYS A 323 21.29 7.46 1.41
CA CYS A 323 21.02 8.64 2.22
C CYS A 323 19.54 8.91 2.44
N GLU A 324 18.68 8.67 1.45
CA GLU A 324 17.23 8.87 1.58
C GLU A 324 16.61 7.88 2.57
N ASP A 325 17.02 6.62 2.50
CA ASP A 325 16.55 5.55 3.37
C ASP A 325 16.90 5.81 4.83
N ARG A 326 18.14 6.24 5.08
CA ARG A 326 18.64 6.58 6.41
C ARG A 326 17.96 7.82 6.96
N ALA A 327 17.75 8.84 6.13
CA ALA A 327 17.01 10.02 6.53
C ALA A 327 15.56 9.66 6.92
N ALA A 328 14.90 8.78 6.17
CA ALA A 328 13.55 8.32 6.48
C ALA A 328 13.48 7.52 7.79
N LEU A 329 14.41 6.58 8.01
CA LEU A 329 14.48 5.81 9.26
C LEU A 329 14.78 6.72 10.45
N PHE A 330 15.77 7.61 10.35
CA PHE A 330 16.11 8.55 11.41
C PHE A 330 14.95 9.49 11.75
N PHE A 331 14.31 10.06 10.73
CA PHE A 331 13.13 10.90 10.90
C PHE A 331 12.02 10.13 11.66
N TYR A 332 11.72 8.90 11.24
CA TYR A 332 10.74 8.04 11.88
C TYR A 332 11.07 7.83 13.36
N LEU A 333 12.32 7.47 13.68
CA LEU A 333 12.74 7.21 15.06
C LEU A 333 12.65 8.46 15.96
N VAL A 334 13.07 9.64 15.47
CA VAL A 334 12.96 10.89 16.23
C VAL A 334 11.49 11.27 16.46
N LYS A 335 10.66 11.11 15.44
CA LYS A 335 9.22 11.35 15.55
C LYS A 335 8.56 10.44 16.60
N GLU A 336 8.80 9.13 16.54
CA GLU A 336 8.17 8.14 17.42
C GLU A 336 8.67 8.22 18.89
N ILE A 337 9.90 8.63 19.10
CA ILE A 337 10.52 8.60 20.43
C ILE A 337 10.44 9.95 21.13
N TYR A 338 10.68 11.04 20.40
CA TYR A 338 10.78 12.38 20.97
C TYR A 338 9.69 13.33 20.50
N ASP A 339 9.05 13.07 19.36
CA ASP A 339 8.02 13.92 18.75
C ASP A 339 8.50 15.38 18.60
N LEU A 340 9.71 15.58 18.03
CA LEU A 340 10.32 16.90 17.84
C LEU A 340 10.00 17.46 16.46
N PRO A 341 9.88 18.80 16.31
CA PRO A 341 9.81 19.41 15.00
C PRO A 341 11.07 19.17 14.18
N MET A 342 10.89 18.79 12.92
CA MET A 342 11.99 18.46 11.99
C MET A 342 11.75 19.06 10.62
N VAL A 343 12.84 19.32 9.90
CA VAL A 343 12.82 19.65 8.48
C VAL A 343 13.73 18.70 7.71
N VAL A 344 13.27 18.32 6.53
CA VAL A 344 14.02 17.50 5.57
C VAL A 344 14.67 18.42 4.57
N LEU A 345 16.00 18.36 4.49
CA LEU A 345 16.84 19.18 3.63
C LEU A 345 17.28 18.37 2.40
N SER A 346 16.86 18.79 1.22
CA SER A 346 17.26 18.19 -0.06
C SER A 346 18.33 19.04 -0.71
N TYR A 347 19.48 18.44 -0.96
CA TYR A 347 20.58 18.96 -1.75
C TYR A 347 20.61 18.24 -3.11
N PRO A 348 21.34 18.71 -4.11
CA PRO A 348 21.33 18.09 -5.45
C PRO A 348 21.66 16.59 -5.50
N LYS A 349 22.38 16.06 -4.51
CA LYS A 349 22.78 14.64 -4.43
C LYS A 349 22.77 14.10 -3.01
N HIS A 350 22.03 14.74 -2.12
CA HIS A 350 22.04 14.33 -0.72
C HIS A 350 20.77 14.78 0.00
N ILE A 351 20.32 13.97 0.94
CA ILE A 351 19.22 14.28 1.86
C ILE A 351 19.73 14.17 3.29
N THR A 352 19.35 15.13 4.12
CA THR A 352 19.62 15.09 5.55
C THR A 352 18.47 15.68 6.35
N ILE A 353 18.49 15.52 7.67
CA ILE A 353 17.45 15.99 8.59
C ILE A 353 18.01 17.10 9.48
N ALA A 354 17.19 18.09 9.78
CA ALA A 354 17.49 19.03 10.86
C ALA A 354 16.37 19.02 11.90
N VAL A 355 16.75 18.95 13.18
CA VAL A 355 15.86 18.80 14.34
C VAL A 355 15.84 20.12 15.13
N LYS A 356 14.64 20.53 15.58
CA LYS A 356 14.49 21.70 16.46
C LYS A 356 14.69 21.28 17.92
N PHE A 357 15.67 21.89 18.58
CA PHE A 357 15.88 21.78 20.02
C PHE A 357 15.60 23.13 20.71
N ASP A 358 15.37 23.12 22.01
CA ASP A 358 15.21 24.36 22.83
C ASP A 358 16.39 25.32 22.62
N LYS A 359 17.61 24.77 22.59
CA LYS A 359 18.82 25.50 22.22
C LYS A 359 19.47 24.80 21.03
N PRO A 360 19.63 25.46 19.88
CA PRO A 360 20.25 24.86 18.72
C PRO A 360 21.71 24.47 19.00
N VAL A 361 22.21 23.49 18.26
CA VAL A 361 23.60 23.01 18.29
C VAL A 361 24.23 23.30 16.92
N GLY A 362 25.48 23.71 16.91
CA GLY A 362 26.21 24.05 15.68
C GLY A 362 25.66 25.29 14.98
N THR A 363 25.85 25.36 13.68
CA THR A 363 25.28 26.43 12.83
C THR A 363 23.85 26.05 12.45
N PRO A 364 22.83 26.77 12.95
CA PRO A 364 21.46 26.37 12.73
C PRO A 364 20.96 26.67 11.31
N ILE A 365 20.13 25.79 10.79
CA ILE A 365 19.27 26.04 9.64
C ILE A 365 18.07 26.87 10.11
N VAL A 366 17.75 27.95 9.41
CA VAL A 366 16.57 28.78 9.75
C VAL A 366 15.46 28.50 8.75
N TYR A 367 14.31 28.06 9.26
CA TYR A 367 13.12 27.83 8.46
C TYR A 367 11.87 28.32 9.20
N ASN A 368 11.07 29.17 8.55
CA ASN A 368 9.87 29.80 9.12
C ASN A 368 10.12 30.42 10.52
N GLY A 369 11.26 31.15 10.67
CA GLY A 369 11.64 31.80 11.92
C GLY A 369 12.15 30.88 13.03
N ASN A 370 12.15 29.56 12.84
CA ASN A 370 12.66 28.58 13.78
C ASN A 370 14.10 28.13 13.41
N LYS A 371 14.87 27.76 14.42
CA LYS A 371 16.24 27.29 14.29
C LYS A 371 16.30 25.78 14.47
N TYR A 372 16.89 25.08 13.49
CA TYR A 372 17.04 23.62 13.46
C TYR A 372 18.52 23.26 13.42
N SER A 373 18.92 22.21 14.12
CA SER A 373 20.28 21.67 14.13
C SER A 373 20.38 20.51 13.15
N VAL A 374 21.38 20.51 12.27
CA VAL A 374 21.59 19.43 11.32
C VAL A 374 21.92 18.13 12.05
N CYS A 375 21.30 17.04 11.63
CA CYS A 375 21.53 15.68 12.10
C CYS A 375 21.81 14.81 10.86
N GLU A 376 23.06 14.40 10.66
CA GLU A 376 23.49 13.66 9.48
C GLU A 376 23.43 12.14 9.74
N PRO A 377 22.38 11.42 9.28
CA PRO A 377 22.24 9.98 9.54
C PRO A 377 23.03 9.10 8.57
N THR A 378 23.66 9.69 7.55
CA THR A 378 24.45 8.96 6.55
C THR A 378 25.92 8.91 6.95
N PRO A 379 26.61 7.75 6.83
CA PRO A 379 28.05 7.66 7.10
C PRO A 379 28.82 8.57 6.18
N GLN A 380 29.81 9.25 6.75
CA GLN A 380 30.69 10.15 6.03
C GLN A 380 32.17 9.77 6.29
N LYS A 381 33.08 10.30 5.48
CA LYS A 381 34.54 10.12 5.70
C LYS A 381 34.99 10.61 7.07
N VAL A 382 34.28 11.60 7.61
CA VAL A 382 34.53 12.17 8.94
C VAL A 382 33.27 11.93 9.77
N ASP A 383 33.44 11.47 11.00
CA ASP A 383 32.34 11.32 11.93
C ASP A 383 31.83 12.70 12.35
N LEU A 384 30.60 13.04 11.95
CA LEU A 384 29.97 14.33 12.21
C LEU A 384 29.16 14.25 13.51
N ASP A 385 29.41 15.19 14.42
CA ASP A 385 28.57 15.38 15.59
C ASP A 385 27.25 16.06 15.23
N LEU A 386 26.27 15.95 16.13
CA LEU A 386 25.01 16.66 16.03
C LEU A 386 25.26 18.16 15.86
N GLY A 387 24.60 18.77 14.91
CA GLY A 387 24.76 20.20 14.57
C GLY A 387 25.89 20.50 13.58
N GLN A 388 26.68 19.51 13.21
CA GLN A 388 27.69 19.65 12.17
C GLN A 388 27.11 19.34 10.78
N GLN A 389 27.52 20.14 9.82
CA GLN A 389 27.15 19.98 8.42
C GLN A 389 28.37 19.51 7.62
N LEU A 390 28.12 18.68 6.61
CA LEU A 390 29.13 18.28 5.64
C LEU A 390 29.85 19.53 5.08
N PRO A 391 31.19 19.57 5.06
CA PRO A 391 31.93 20.73 4.59
C PRO A 391 31.51 21.18 3.19
N GLU A 392 31.28 20.24 2.27
CA GLU A 392 30.84 20.49 0.88
C GLU A 392 29.43 21.04 0.78
N LEU A 393 28.58 20.82 1.78
CA LEU A 393 27.19 21.28 1.78
C LEU A 393 26.99 22.64 2.44
N ARG A 394 28.00 23.18 3.15
CA ARG A 394 27.89 24.46 3.89
C ARG A 394 27.51 25.65 3.02
N HIS A 395 27.88 25.63 1.75
CA HIS A 395 27.58 26.70 0.79
C HIS A 395 26.73 26.19 -0.38
N THR A 396 26.23 24.96 -0.31
CA THR A 396 25.36 24.38 -1.33
C THR A 396 23.91 24.75 -1.04
N ALA A 397 23.19 25.23 -2.06
CA ALA A 397 21.78 25.51 -1.96
C ALA A 397 21.01 24.22 -1.66
N TYR A 398 20.01 24.34 -0.80
CA TYR A 398 19.12 23.26 -0.44
C TYR A 398 17.66 23.72 -0.51
N GLU A 399 16.77 22.75 -0.58
CA GLU A 399 15.32 22.94 -0.45
C GLU A 399 14.81 22.24 0.80
N VAL A 400 13.86 22.88 1.51
CA VAL A 400 13.10 22.19 2.56
C VAL A 400 11.93 21.47 1.90
N VAL A 401 12.07 20.17 1.69
CA VAL A 401 11.10 19.35 0.96
C VAL A 401 9.99 18.76 1.83
N TYR A 402 10.20 18.76 3.14
CA TYR A 402 9.18 18.41 4.12
C TYR A 402 9.48 19.07 5.48
N ALA A 403 8.44 19.50 6.18
CA ALA A 403 8.54 20.04 7.54
C ALA A 403 7.50 19.35 8.44
N TYR A 404 7.98 18.73 9.51
CA TYR A 404 7.15 18.08 10.52
C TYR A 404 7.03 18.97 11.74
N THR A 405 5.81 19.17 12.20
CA THR A 405 5.49 19.80 13.48
C THR A 405 4.60 18.86 14.26
N PRO A 406 4.95 18.52 15.53
CA PRO A 406 4.08 17.76 16.41
C PRO A 406 2.69 18.36 16.50
N LYS A 407 1.66 17.53 16.58
CA LYS A 407 0.31 18.03 16.89
C LYS A 407 0.30 18.53 18.33
N GLU A 408 -0.28 19.70 18.55
CA GLU A 408 -0.56 20.17 19.90
C GLU A 408 -1.40 19.10 20.63
N LYS A 409 -0.94 18.71 21.82
CA LYS A 409 -1.59 17.68 22.65
C LYS A 409 -2.80 18.25 23.38
#